data_09f9ea8dd5dfc3e730cea0c9ec4772c1
#
_entry.id   09f9ea8dd5dfc3e730cea0c9ec4772c1
#
_cell.length_a   1.000
_cell.length_b   1.000
_cell.length_c   1.000
_cell.angle_alpha   90.00
_cell.angle_beta   90.00
_cell.angle_gamma   90.00
#
_symmetry.space_group_name_H-M   'P 1'
#
loop_
_entity.id
_entity.type
_entity.pdbx_description
1 polymer ?
#
loop_
_entity_poly.entity_id
_entity_poly.type
_entity_poly.pdbx_seq_one_letter_code
_entity_poly.pdbx_strand_id
1 'polypeptide(L)'
;MVELGRPVVAEWTFPRAAGSVLLMIRFAEEHGVAAADVLRGSALTESALARPDVQLEAHQELAVVRNLVRLLGRRPALGVEVGLRYRVTTFGIFGFACVSSPTVRDMIAFALRYWDLSFAFCIPVVHVDREEIRWELRDDRVPADVRAFLVQRDMSAMYKVMSDLLPEPIRLRWLELRFPEPPGWPDDAFGVHPTFDAPANLAALELNLDQPLPQGDEHTVALCEAQCRDLVARNRARTGIAREVRDRLIKVGGAATMDEVAHALALSPRTLRRKLDDAGTSYRALLDEVRETLAEEMLATGALSVHDVALRLGYAEASSFIYAFKRWKGTTPAAYLRAVKN
;
A
#
# COMPACT_ATOMS: atom_id res chain seq x y z
N MET A 1 30.29 -1.55 5.37
CA MET A 1 28.86 -1.19 5.36
C MET A 1 28.07 -2.38 4.85
N VAL A 2 27.11 -2.86 5.60
CA VAL A 2 26.23 -3.99 5.23
C VAL A 2 24.84 -3.42 5.02
N GLU A 3 24.17 -3.75 3.91
CA GLU A 3 22.77 -3.43 3.68
C GLU A 3 21.93 -4.31 4.60
N LEU A 4 21.17 -3.69 5.54
CA LEU A 4 20.27 -4.42 6.43
C LEU A 4 19.05 -4.94 5.65
N GLY A 5 18.67 -4.22 4.61
CA GLY A 5 17.60 -4.60 3.70
C GLY A 5 17.09 -3.42 2.88
N ARG A 6 16.32 -3.79 1.89
CA ARG A 6 15.51 -2.89 1.06
C ARG A 6 14.13 -3.52 0.87
N PRO A 7 13.10 -2.75 0.55
CA PRO A 7 11.80 -3.31 0.24
C PRO A 7 11.87 -4.36 -0.88
N VAL A 8 11.12 -5.43 -0.71
CA VAL A 8 11.01 -6.51 -1.72
C VAL A 8 10.46 -5.96 -3.03
N VAL A 9 9.59 -4.95 -2.95
CA VAL A 9 8.99 -4.25 -4.08
C VAL A 9 9.50 -2.81 -4.11
N ALA A 10 10.16 -2.44 -5.20
CA ALA A 10 10.66 -1.09 -5.43
C ALA A 10 9.65 -0.22 -6.20
N GLU A 11 8.36 -0.42 -5.97
CA GLU A 11 7.25 0.30 -6.62
C GLU A 11 6.28 0.82 -5.58
N TRP A 12 5.52 1.84 -5.94
CA TRP A 12 4.48 2.43 -5.10
C TRP A 12 3.10 2.44 -5.79
N THR A 13 2.97 1.76 -6.94
CA THR A 13 1.75 1.70 -7.78
C THR A 13 0.74 0.66 -7.31
N PHE A 14 0.71 0.35 -6.02
CA PHE A 14 -0.24 -0.58 -5.41
C PHE A 14 -1.37 0.16 -4.70
N PRO A 15 -2.54 -0.48 -4.53
CA PRO A 15 -3.63 0.08 -3.73
C PRO A 15 -3.20 0.29 -2.28
N ARG A 16 -3.60 1.41 -1.70
CA ARG A 16 -3.24 1.82 -0.34
C ARG A 16 -4.48 2.24 0.44
N ALA A 17 -4.42 2.12 1.75
CA ALA A 17 -5.51 2.57 2.62
C ALA A 17 -5.65 4.11 2.60
N ALA A 18 -6.80 4.62 3.03
CA ALA A 18 -7.10 6.06 3.01
C ALA A 18 -6.36 6.90 4.07
N GLY A 19 -5.63 6.28 5.01
CA GLY A 19 -5.07 6.96 6.18
C GLY A 19 -4.25 8.20 5.87
N SER A 20 -3.40 8.15 4.84
CA SER A 20 -2.58 9.28 4.39
C SER A 20 -3.44 10.41 3.81
N VAL A 21 -4.41 10.10 2.96
CA VAL A 21 -5.32 11.09 2.36
C VAL A 21 -6.17 11.76 3.44
N LEU A 22 -6.73 10.99 4.37
CA LEU A 22 -7.50 11.55 5.50
C LEU A 22 -6.66 12.45 6.41
N LEU A 23 -5.38 12.13 6.61
CA LEU A 23 -4.45 12.97 7.35
C LEU A 23 -4.21 14.29 6.62
N MET A 24 -3.97 14.25 5.31
CA MET A 24 -3.75 15.45 4.49
C MET A 24 -5.00 16.34 4.41
N ILE A 25 -6.19 15.75 4.35
CA ILE A 25 -7.46 16.52 4.40
C ILE A 25 -7.56 17.27 5.73
N ARG A 26 -7.41 16.56 6.87
CA ARG A 26 -7.47 17.21 8.20
C ARG A 26 -6.43 18.31 8.35
N PHE A 27 -5.21 18.06 7.87
CA PHE A 27 -4.18 19.09 7.86
C PHE A 27 -4.60 20.32 7.04
N ALA A 28 -5.19 20.14 5.88
CA ALA A 28 -5.66 21.22 5.03
C ALA A 28 -6.80 22.03 5.68
N GLU A 29 -7.76 21.35 6.31
CA GLU A 29 -8.87 21.97 7.04
C GLU A 29 -8.39 22.82 8.23
N GLU A 30 -7.39 22.35 8.98
CA GLU A 30 -6.72 23.12 10.05
C GLU A 30 -6.10 24.44 9.52
N HIS A 31 -5.82 24.49 8.21
CA HIS A 31 -5.26 25.66 7.53
C HIS A 31 -6.27 26.40 6.66
N GLY A 32 -7.57 26.16 6.86
CA GLY A 32 -8.67 26.88 6.20
C GLY A 32 -8.93 26.44 4.76
N VAL A 33 -8.44 25.27 4.34
CA VAL A 33 -8.67 24.70 3.01
C VAL A 33 -9.71 23.59 3.11
N ALA A 34 -10.79 23.68 2.32
CA ALA A 34 -11.87 22.69 2.35
C ALA A 34 -11.43 21.35 1.77
N ALA A 35 -11.96 20.24 2.33
CA ALA A 35 -11.73 18.88 1.84
C ALA A 35 -12.00 18.74 0.34
N ALA A 36 -13.08 19.35 -0.17
CA ALA A 36 -13.45 19.33 -1.59
C ALA A 36 -12.37 19.90 -2.51
N ASP A 37 -11.62 20.94 -2.05
CA ASP A 37 -10.54 21.54 -2.84
C ASP A 37 -9.30 20.65 -2.88
N VAL A 38 -9.02 19.95 -1.78
CA VAL A 38 -7.94 18.96 -1.69
C VAL A 38 -8.25 17.73 -2.53
N LEU A 39 -9.50 17.29 -2.59
CA LEU A 39 -9.95 16.10 -3.33
C LEU A 39 -10.19 16.38 -4.82
N ARG A 40 -10.15 17.62 -5.28
CA ARG A 40 -10.49 17.99 -6.66
C ARG A 40 -9.68 17.20 -7.70
N GLY A 41 -10.39 16.53 -8.62
CA GLY A 41 -9.76 15.76 -9.70
C GLY A 41 -9.10 14.44 -9.29
N SER A 42 -9.21 14.02 -8.02
CA SER A 42 -8.67 12.74 -7.53
C SER A 42 -9.61 11.56 -7.77
N ALA A 43 -10.86 11.82 -8.18
CA ALA A 43 -11.95 10.83 -8.21
C ALA A 43 -12.28 10.24 -6.83
N LEU A 44 -11.90 10.90 -5.74
CA LEU A 44 -12.22 10.53 -4.37
C LEU A 44 -13.33 11.44 -3.84
N THR A 45 -14.16 10.89 -2.97
CA THR A 45 -15.19 11.64 -2.24
C THR A 45 -15.05 11.37 -0.74
N GLU A 46 -15.46 12.33 0.10
CA GLU A 46 -15.44 12.15 1.56
C GLU A 46 -16.26 10.94 1.99
N SER A 47 -17.42 10.70 1.35
CA SER A 47 -18.25 9.54 1.63
C SER A 47 -17.58 8.21 1.30
N ALA A 48 -16.79 8.14 0.23
CA ALA A 48 -15.99 6.95 -0.08
C ALA A 48 -14.86 6.75 0.92
N LEU A 49 -14.20 7.84 1.33
CA LEU A 49 -13.10 7.81 2.31
C LEU A 49 -13.55 7.45 3.73
N ALA A 50 -14.83 7.65 4.06
CA ALA A 50 -15.41 7.25 5.35
C ALA A 50 -15.56 5.74 5.52
N ARG A 51 -15.45 4.95 4.44
CA ARG A 51 -15.54 3.49 4.50
C ARG A 51 -14.23 2.89 5.03
N PRO A 52 -14.27 2.01 6.04
CA PRO A 52 -13.05 1.42 6.64
C PRO A 52 -12.22 0.59 5.68
N ASP A 53 -12.86 -0.01 4.66
CA ASP A 53 -12.27 -0.92 3.68
C ASP A 53 -11.83 -0.24 2.38
N VAL A 54 -11.97 1.10 2.29
CA VAL A 54 -11.62 1.84 1.08
C VAL A 54 -10.13 1.72 0.77
N GLN A 55 -9.85 1.43 -0.48
CA GLN A 55 -8.51 1.44 -1.03
C GLN A 55 -8.41 2.48 -2.14
N LEU A 56 -7.26 3.13 -2.20
CA LEU A 56 -6.95 4.20 -3.13
C LEU A 56 -5.86 3.73 -4.09
N GLU A 57 -5.95 4.16 -5.32
CA GLU A 57 -4.83 4.04 -6.26
C GLU A 57 -3.79 5.14 -5.97
N ALA A 58 -2.52 4.83 -6.18
CA ALA A 58 -1.44 5.79 -5.92
C ALA A 58 -1.62 7.12 -6.70
N HIS A 59 -2.15 7.07 -7.93
CA HIS A 59 -2.39 8.27 -8.73
C HIS A 59 -3.46 9.18 -8.12
N GLN A 60 -4.43 8.62 -7.39
CA GLN A 60 -5.46 9.38 -6.67
C GLN A 60 -4.85 10.14 -5.48
N GLU A 61 -3.98 9.47 -4.70
CA GLU A 61 -3.24 10.13 -3.63
C GLU A 61 -2.29 11.20 -4.17
N LEU A 62 -1.61 10.95 -5.31
CA LEU A 62 -0.79 11.97 -5.98
C LEU A 62 -1.59 13.19 -6.42
N ALA A 63 -2.84 13.03 -6.85
CA ALA A 63 -3.71 14.17 -7.17
C ALA A 63 -4.01 15.00 -5.91
N VAL A 64 -4.29 14.34 -4.78
CA VAL A 64 -4.46 15.00 -3.47
C VAL A 64 -3.19 15.75 -3.05
N VAL A 65 -2.02 15.12 -3.18
CA VAL A 65 -0.71 15.74 -2.89
C VAL A 65 -0.51 17.00 -3.76
N ARG A 66 -0.76 16.92 -5.07
CA ARG A 66 -0.65 18.07 -5.97
C ARG A 66 -1.57 19.22 -5.57
N ASN A 67 -2.80 18.92 -5.18
CA ASN A 67 -3.73 19.93 -4.71
C ASN A 67 -3.25 20.56 -3.41
N LEU A 68 -2.78 19.76 -2.45
CA LEU A 68 -2.23 20.26 -1.19
C LEU A 68 -1.03 21.19 -1.43
N VAL A 69 -0.08 20.77 -2.25
CA VAL A 69 1.10 21.58 -2.62
C VAL A 69 0.67 22.88 -3.34
N ARG A 70 -0.30 22.81 -4.24
CA ARG A 70 -0.81 24.00 -4.95
C ARG A 70 -1.50 24.99 -3.99
N LEU A 71 -2.24 24.49 -3.01
CA LEU A 71 -3.05 25.31 -2.10
C LEU A 71 -2.23 25.88 -0.93
N LEU A 72 -1.29 25.09 -0.40
CA LEU A 72 -0.51 25.41 0.81
C LEU A 72 1.00 25.50 0.58
N GLY A 73 1.50 25.30 -0.64
CA GLY A 73 2.93 25.21 -0.95
C GLY A 73 3.76 26.47 -0.72
N ARG A 74 3.12 27.59 -0.33
CA ARG A 74 3.84 28.80 0.16
C ARG A 74 4.36 28.63 1.59
N ARG A 75 3.92 27.59 2.30
CA ARG A 75 4.41 27.26 3.64
C ARG A 75 5.80 26.64 3.54
N PRO A 76 6.76 27.12 4.33
CA PRO A 76 8.08 26.51 4.39
C PRO A 76 7.95 25.06 4.85
N ALA A 77 8.70 24.15 4.22
CA ALA A 77 8.77 22.75 4.63
C ALA A 77 7.39 22.06 4.84
N LEU A 78 6.40 22.36 3.98
CA LEU A 78 5.05 21.81 4.05
C LEU A 78 5.04 20.28 4.21
N GLY A 79 5.94 19.58 3.50
CA GLY A 79 6.05 18.12 3.60
C GLY A 79 6.49 17.66 5.00
N VAL A 80 7.37 18.42 5.65
CA VAL A 80 7.80 18.14 7.03
C VAL A 80 6.63 18.30 8.00
N GLU A 81 5.89 19.40 7.91
CA GLU A 81 4.71 19.62 8.76
C GLU A 81 3.69 18.50 8.64
N VAL A 82 3.41 18.07 7.41
CA VAL A 82 2.50 16.95 7.13
C VAL A 82 3.07 15.62 7.65
N GLY A 83 4.34 15.35 7.39
CA GLY A 83 4.99 14.11 7.81
C GLY A 83 5.06 13.93 9.32
N LEU A 84 5.31 15.00 10.07
CA LEU A 84 5.29 14.97 11.55
C LEU A 84 3.90 14.69 12.16
N ARG A 85 2.82 14.69 11.36
CA ARG A 85 1.47 14.29 11.81
C ARG A 85 1.25 12.77 11.76
N TYR A 86 2.09 12.02 11.04
CA TYR A 86 1.96 10.57 11.02
C TYR A 86 2.23 9.97 12.41
N ARG A 87 1.48 8.92 12.72
CA ARG A 87 1.62 8.11 13.92
C ARG A 87 1.62 6.64 13.50
N VAL A 88 2.15 5.77 14.34
CA VAL A 88 2.12 4.32 14.08
C VAL A 88 0.70 3.83 13.78
N THR A 89 -0.30 4.38 14.46
CA THR A 89 -1.71 4.04 14.26
C THR A 89 -2.26 4.45 12.90
N THR A 90 -1.64 5.41 12.21
CA THR A 90 -2.02 5.79 10.83
C THR A 90 -1.85 4.62 9.86
N PHE A 91 -0.95 3.69 10.17
CA PHE A 91 -0.60 2.55 9.32
C PHE A 91 -1.40 1.27 9.64
N GLY A 92 -2.40 1.34 10.54
CA GLY A 92 -3.25 0.21 10.87
C GLY A 92 -2.48 -1.02 11.34
N ILE A 93 -2.80 -2.20 10.81
CA ILE A 93 -2.17 -3.48 11.21
C ILE A 93 -0.66 -3.52 10.95
N PHE A 94 -0.18 -2.88 9.88
CA PHE A 94 1.25 -2.76 9.59
C PHE A 94 1.98 -1.98 10.69
N GLY A 95 1.41 -0.84 11.12
CA GLY A 95 1.94 -0.06 12.23
C GLY A 95 1.89 -0.83 13.56
N PHE A 96 0.80 -1.57 13.80
CA PHE A 96 0.67 -2.40 15.00
C PHE A 96 1.71 -3.52 15.04
N ALA A 97 2.01 -4.15 13.92
CA ALA A 97 3.10 -5.12 13.83
C ALA A 97 4.47 -4.50 14.12
N CYS A 98 4.72 -3.29 13.60
CA CYS A 98 5.98 -2.57 13.88
C CYS A 98 6.16 -2.30 15.38
N VAL A 99 5.12 -1.82 16.08
CA VAL A 99 5.19 -1.51 17.51
C VAL A 99 5.33 -2.75 18.38
N SER A 100 4.80 -3.89 17.92
CA SER A 100 4.86 -5.17 18.62
C SER A 100 6.14 -5.98 18.32
N SER A 101 7.00 -5.49 17.43
CA SER A 101 8.26 -6.17 17.10
C SER A 101 9.17 -6.26 18.35
N PRO A 102 9.92 -7.38 18.53
CA PRO A 102 10.74 -7.58 19.72
C PRO A 102 11.85 -6.54 19.88
N THR A 103 12.54 -6.22 18.77
CA THR A 103 13.67 -5.27 18.75
C THR A 103 13.51 -4.25 17.63
N VAL A 104 14.31 -3.20 17.68
CA VAL A 104 14.41 -2.20 16.61
C VAL A 104 14.83 -2.85 15.29
N ARG A 105 15.74 -3.81 15.32
CA ARG A 105 16.17 -4.59 14.15
C ARG A 105 15.00 -5.32 13.51
N ASP A 106 14.22 -6.04 14.32
CA ASP A 106 13.07 -6.81 13.86
C ASP A 106 12.01 -5.88 13.26
N MET A 107 11.75 -4.74 13.90
CA MET A 107 10.83 -3.72 13.41
C MET A 107 11.27 -3.17 12.04
N ILE A 108 12.54 -2.82 11.86
CA ILE A 108 13.07 -2.32 10.57
C ILE A 108 12.96 -3.42 9.50
N ALA A 109 13.36 -4.65 9.82
CA ALA A 109 13.26 -5.77 8.90
C ALA A 109 11.82 -6.05 8.49
N PHE A 110 10.89 -6.01 9.45
CA PHE A 110 9.46 -6.12 9.20
C PHE A 110 8.95 -4.99 8.30
N ALA A 111 9.26 -3.74 8.63
CA ALA A 111 8.83 -2.57 7.88
C ALA A 111 9.31 -2.63 6.42
N LEU A 112 10.57 -3.00 6.18
CA LEU A 112 11.11 -3.15 4.82
C LEU A 112 10.44 -4.29 4.05
N ARG A 113 10.13 -5.42 4.72
CA ARG A 113 9.44 -6.57 4.09
C ARG A 113 8.03 -6.22 3.63
N TYR A 114 7.29 -5.45 4.42
CA TYR A 114 5.90 -5.08 4.18
C TYR A 114 5.71 -3.61 3.78
N TRP A 115 6.74 -3.01 3.17
CA TRP A 115 6.74 -1.61 2.76
C TRP A 115 5.56 -1.23 1.87
N ASP A 116 5.03 -2.18 1.10
CA ASP A 116 3.82 -2.05 0.27
C ASP A 116 2.58 -1.63 1.08
N LEU A 117 2.59 -1.77 2.40
CA LEU A 117 1.50 -1.35 3.29
C LEU A 117 1.72 0.06 3.86
N SER A 118 2.85 0.70 3.55
CA SER A 118 3.13 2.09 3.92
C SER A 118 2.44 3.07 2.96
N PHE A 119 2.49 4.36 3.31
CA PHE A 119 2.02 5.46 2.46
C PHE A 119 3.16 6.16 1.73
N ALA A 120 4.39 5.70 1.88
CA ALA A 120 5.54 6.34 1.28
C ALA A 120 5.55 6.17 -0.25
N PHE A 121 6.07 7.18 -0.93
CA PHE A 121 6.38 7.16 -2.36
C PHE A 121 7.89 7.01 -2.59
N CYS A 122 8.69 7.38 -1.60
CA CYS A 122 10.13 7.13 -1.63
C CYS A 122 10.42 5.69 -1.17
N ILE A 123 11.47 5.10 -1.73
CA ILE A 123 11.88 3.74 -1.39
C ILE A 123 13.04 3.80 -0.40
N PRO A 124 12.88 3.33 0.84
CA PRO A 124 13.95 3.33 1.81
C PRO A 124 14.98 2.24 1.51
N VAL A 125 16.23 2.55 1.76
CA VAL A 125 17.33 1.58 1.86
C VAL A 125 18.04 1.83 3.17
N VAL A 126 18.24 0.78 3.95
CA VAL A 126 18.89 0.89 5.27
C VAL A 126 20.25 0.24 5.20
N HIS A 127 21.27 1.03 5.48
CA HIS A 127 22.66 0.61 5.56
C HIS A 127 23.12 0.62 7.00
N VAL A 128 23.81 -0.43 7.42
CA VAL A 128 24.38 -0.55 8.76
C VAL A 128 25.89 -0.64 8.66
N ASP A 129 26.56 0.21 9.39
CA ASP A 129 28.00 0.16 9.62
C ASP A 129 28.26 -0.01 11.13
N ARG A 130 29.52 -0.20 11.51
CA ARG A 130 29.92 -0.35 12.93
C ARG A 130 29.61 0.88 13.77
N GLU A 131 29.57 2.05 13.14
CA GLU A 131 29.49 3.34 13.82
C GLU A 131 28.14 4.08 13.60
N GLU A 132 27.37 3.71 12.56
CA GLU A 132 26.13 4.42 12.25
C GLU A 132 25.14 3.58 11.41
N ILE A 133 23.88 3.97 11.50
CA ILE A 133 22.81 3.48 10.63
C ILE A 133 22.44 4.62 9.69
N ARG A 134 22.39 4.33 8.39
CA ARG A 134 22.02 5.30 7.35
C ARG A 134 20.70 4.90 6.71
N TRP A 135 19.82 5.87 6.57
CA TRP A 135 18.63 5.77 5.75
C TRP A 135 18.83 6.53 4.45
N GLU A 136 18.71 5.85 3.34
CA GLU A 136 18.60 6.46 2.03
C GLU A 136 17.11 6.43 1.62
N LEU A 137 16.55 7.56 1.19
CA LEU A 137 15.26 7.63 0.54
C LEU A 137 15.44 7.85 -0.97
N ARG A 138 15.23 6.82 -1.76
CA ARG A 138 15.26 6.89 -3.21
C ARG A 138 13.97 7.48 -3.75
N ASP A 139 14.11 8.54 -4.52
CA ASP A 139 13.01 9.33 -5.08
C ASP A 139 12.97 9.33 -6.61
N ASP A 140 13.72 8.45 -7.27
CA ASP A 140 13.91 8.45 -8.72
C ASP A 140 12.60 8.25 -9.50
N ARG A 141 11.63 7.55 -8.92
CA ARG A 141 10.31 7.31 -9.51
C ARG A 141 9.24 8.31 -9.08
N VAL A 142 9.56 9.20 -8.15
CA VAL A 142 8.62 10.22 -7.66
C VAL A 142 8.49 11.33 -8.71
N PRO A 143 7.26 11.74 -9.11
CA PRO A 143 7.06 12.83 -10.05
C PRO A 143 7.75 14.11 -9.60
N ALA A 144 8.43 14.78 -10.53
CA ALA A 144 9.29 15.94 -10.22
C ALA A 144 8.52 17.09 -9.55
N ASP A 145 7.26 17.30 -9.94
CA ASP A 145 6.38 18.36 -9.45
C ASP A 145 6.01 18.26 -7.96
N VAL A 146 6.11 17.07 -7.38
CA VAL A 146 5.79 16.82 -5.95
C VAL A 146 6.93 16.16 -5.19
N ARG A 147 8.09 15.99 -5.83
CA ARG A 147 9.22 15.24 -5.29
C ARG A 147 9.73 15.81 -3.96
N ALA A 148 10.01 17.10 -3.91
CA ALA A 148 10.51 17.75 -2.70
C ALA A 148 9.52 17.59 -1.52
N PHE A 149 8.22 17.77 -1.77
CA PHE A 149 7.19 17.55 -0.76
C PHE A 149 7.17 16.10 -0.27
N LEU A 150 7.19 15.13 -1.18
CA LEU A 150 7.10 13.71 -0.81
C LEU A 150 8.35 13.23 -0.07
N VAL A 151 9.55 13.69 -0.46
CA VAL A 151 10.78 13.39 0.29
C VAL A 151 10.70 13.96 1.71
N GLN A 152 10.29 15.22 1.87
CA GLN A 152 10.10 15.84 3.18
C GLN A 152 9.09 15.05 4.02
N ARG A 153 7.93 14.73 3.45
CA ARG A 153 6.86 14.00 4.14
C ARG A 153 7.31 12.61 4.57
N ASP A 154 7.91 11.86 3.67
CA ASP A 154 8.29 10.47 3.93
C ASP A 154 9.43 10.40 4.96
N MET A 155 10.45 11.28 4.83
CA MET A 155 11.55 11.37 5.79
C MET A 155 11.05 11.73 7.20
N SER A 156 10.23 12.78 7.30
CA SER A 156 9.71 13.22 8.60
C SER A 156 8.69 12.25 9.20
N ALA A 157 7.87 11.57 8.38
CA ALA A 157 6.98 10.53 8.85
C ALA A 157 7.76 9.33 9.42
N MET A 158 8.80 8.85 8.73
CA MET A 158 9.66 7.77 9.23
C MET A 158 10.34 8.18 10.55
N TYR A 159 10.97 9.37 10.57
CA TYR A 159 11.61 9.91 11.77
C TYR A 159 10.63 9.98 12.96
N LYS A 160 9.44 10.55 12.72
CA LYS A 160 8.43 10.72 13.77
C LYS A 160 7.89 9.39 14.28
N VAL A 161 7.51 8.48 13.38
CA VAL A 161 6.95 7.18 13.77
C VAL A 161 7.98 6.36 14.53
N MET A 162 9.24 6.30 14.08
CA MET A 162 10.27 5.57 14.80
C MET A 162 10.60 6.21 16.15
N SER A 163 10.67 7.55 16.23
CA SER A 163 10.87 8.24 17.50
C SER A 163 9.74 7.98 18.52
N ASP A 164 8.50 7.85 18.04
CA ASP A 164 7.34 7.54 18.90
C ASP A 164 7.33 6.08 19.42
N LEU A 165 8.08 5.19 18.79
CA LEU A 165 8.18 3.78 19.21
C LEU A 165 9.26 3.54 20.26
N LEU A 166 10.16 4.48 20.44
CA LEU A 166 11.30 4.35 21.33
C LEU A 166 11.07 5.14 22.62
N PRO A 167 11.67 4.70 23.75
CA PRO A 167 11.63 5.45 25.01
C PRO A 167 12.26 6.84 24.90
N GLU A 168 13.30 6.98 24.06
CA GLU A 168 13.97 8.23 23.77
C GLU A 168 13.86 8.52 22.27
N PRO A 169 13.63 9.80 21.87
CA PRO A 169 13.60 10.18 20.48
C PRO A 169 14.93 9.87 19.77
N ILE A 170 14.83 9.46 18.50
CA ILE A 170 15.99 9.21 17.66
C ILE A 170 16.77 10.50 17.49
N ARG A 171 18.12 10.40 17.57
CA ARG A 171 19.00 11.50 17.24
C ARG A 171 19.57 11.30 15.86
N LEU A 172 19.39 12.29 14.98
CA LEU A 172 20.13 12.36 13.74
C LEU A 172 21.52 12.92 14.02
N ARG A 173 22.54 12.33 13.38
CA ARG A 173 23.89 12.88 13.34
C ARG A 173 24.01 13.94 12.26
N TRP A 174 23.40 13.66 11.10
CA TRP A 174 23.33 14.55 9.96
C TRP A 174 22.17 14.15 9.05
N LEU A 175 21.75 15.09 8.18
CA LEU A 175 20.70 14.91 7.19
C LEU A 175 21.13 15.59 5.89
N GLU A 176 21.00 14.89 4.75
CA GLU A 176 21.25 15.38 3.41
C GLU A 176 19.99 15.29 2.56
N LEU A 177 19.68 16.35 1.81
CA LEU A 177 18.47 16.43 0.98
C LEU A 177 18.85 16.92 -0.43
N ARG A 178 18.27 16.29 -1.46
CA ARG A 178 18.57 16.56 -2.88
C ARG A 178 17.99 17.85 -3.44
N PHE A 179 17.10 18.49 -2.74
CA PHE A 179 16.47 19.73 -3.19
C PHE A 179 17.10 20.94 -2.52
N PRO A 180 16.98 22.15 -3.15
CA PRO A 180 17.49 23.37 -2.56
C PRO A 180 16.75 23.73 -1.27
N GLU A 181 17.43 24.44 -0.38
CA GLU A 181 16.86 24.85 0.90
C GLU A 181 15.60 25.72 0.68
N PRO A 182 14.43 25.29 1.19
CA PRO A 182 13.22 26.11 1.16
C PRO A 182 13.36 27.29 2.14
N PRO A 183 12.93 28.50 1.76
CA PRO A 183 12.90 29.63 2.71
C PRO A 183 12.11 29.29 3.98
N GLY A 184 12.72 29.51 5.14
CA GLY A 184 12.08 29.28 6.45
C GLY A 184 11.99 27.79 6.83
N TRP A 185 13.00 27.01 6.48
CA TRP A 185 13.14 25.64 6.96
C TRP A 185 13.16 25.58 8.49
N PRO A 186 12.41 24.68 9.15
CA PRO A 186 12.38 24.56 10.61
C PRO A 186 13.63 23.86 11.13
N ASP A 187 14.50 24.59 11.82
CA ASP A 187 15.78 24.05 12.34
C ASP A 187 15.63 22.93 13.38
N ASP A 188 14.48 22.88 14.05
CA ASP A 188 14.17 21.94 15.13
C ASP A 188 13.46 20.64 14.66
N ALA A 189 13.07 20.57 13.40
CA ALA A 189 12.26 19.46 12.89
C ALA A 189 12.92 18.09 13.06
N PHE A 190 14.24 18.01 12.95
CA PHE A 190 15.04 16.80 13.04
C PHE A 190 16.16 16.88 14.09
N GLY A 191 16.28 18.02 14.78
CA GLY A 191 17.36 18.28 15.72
C GLY A 191 18.73 18.54 15.05
N VAL A 192 18.79 18.56 13.71
CA VAL A 192 19.94 18.90 12.90
C VAL A 192 19.49 19.70 11.69
N HIS A 193 20.32 20.67 11.26
CA HIS A 193 20.07 21.40 10.01
C HIS A 193 20.54 20.55 8.82
N PRO A 194 19.69 20.33 7.79
CA PRO A 194 20.07 19.52 6.64
C PRO A 194 21.13 20.18 5.76
N THR A 195 21.99 19.36 5.11
CA THR A 195 22.76 19.80 3.94
C THR A 195 21.87 19.67 2.71
N PHE A 196 21.53 20.79 2.09
CA PHE A 196 20.72 20.84 0.87
C PHE A 196 21.56 20.71 -0.40
N ASP A 197 20.87 20.54 -1.56
CA ASP A 197 21.50 20.29 -2.87
C ASP A 197 22.49 19.10 -2.86
N ALA A 198 22.26 18.14 -1.99
CA ALA A 198 23.06 16.94 -1.86
C ALA A 198 22.78 15.93 -3.01
N PRO A 199 23.70 14.98 -3.27
CA PRO A 199 23.50 13.98 -4.33
C PRO A 199 22.40 12.96 -4.03
N ALA A 200 22.04 12.77 -2.76
CA ALA A 200 21.04 11.81 -2.31
C ALA A 200 20.23 12.35 -1.10
N ASN A 201 19.09 11.72 -0.80
CA ASN A 201 18.36 11.97 0.44
C ASN A 201 18.81 10.93 1.46
N LEU A 202 19.66 11.34 2.38
CA LEU A 202 20.33 10.48 3.36
C LEU A 202 20.16 11.04 4.77
N ALA A 203 19.98 10.16 5.74
CA ALA A 203 20.03 10.49 7.16
C ALA A 203 20.91 9.48 7.89
N ALA A 204 21.79 9.94 8.76
CA ALA A 204 22.51 9.09 9.70
C ALA A 204 21.92 9.19 11.10
N LEU A 205 21.73 8.03 11.74
CA LEU A 205 21.04 7.90 13.01
C LEU A 205 21.95 7.27 14.05
N GLU A 206 21.77 7.74 15.28
CA GLU A 206 22.24 7.04 16.49
C GLU A 206 21.11 6.14 16.98
N LEU A 207 21.25 4.83 16.74
CA LEU A 207 20.20 3.88 17.05
C LEU A 207 20.80 2.52 17.43
N ASN A 208 20.37 1.98 18.55
CA ASN A 208 20.74 0.61 18.93
C ASN A 208 19.73 -0.37 18.32
N LEU A 209 20.18 -1.15 17.32
CA LEU A 209 19.35 -2.11 16.63
C LEU A 209 18.84 -3.24 17.52
N ASP A 210 19.60 -3.62 18.53
CA ASP A 210 19.27 -4.72 19.43
C ASP A 210 18.47 -4.24 20.68
N GLN A 211 18.14 -2.94 20.71
CA GLN A 211 17.27 -2.38 21.76
C GLN A 211 15.88 -3.01 21.67
N PRO A 212 15.36 -3.56 22.80
CA PRO A 212 14.00 -4.05 22.85
C PRO A 212 12.99 -2.91 22.71
N LEU A 213 11.90 -3.16 21.98
CA LEU A 213 10.77 -2.24 21.92
C LEU A 213 9.87 -2.42 23.13
N PRO A 214 9.34 -1.32 23.71
CA PRO A 214 8.55 -1.38 24.96
C PRO A 214 7.30 -2.26 24.88
N GLN A 215 6.73 -2.43 23.70
CA GLN A 215 5.53 -3.22 23.45
C GLN A 215 5.83 -4.50 22.65
N GLY A 216 7.10 -4.93 22.60
CA GLY A 216 7.53 -6.12 21.87
C GLY A 216 6.85 -7.38 22.37
N ASP A 217 6.18 -8.13 21.48
CA ASP A 217 5.49 -9.38 21.75
C ASP A 217 5.51 -10.28 20.49
N GLU A 218 6.25 -11.37 20.54
CA GLU A 218 6.45 -12.28 19.40
C GLU A 218 5.15 -12.90 18.89
N HIS A 219 4.21 -13.21 19.79
CA HIS A 219 2.93 -13.80 19.42
C HIS A 219 2.08 -12.79 18.64
N THR A 220 2.00 -11.56 19.12
CA THR A 220 1.28 -10.47 18.46
C THR A 220 1.87 -10.16 17.09
N VAL A 221 3.20 -10.09 16.96
CA VAL A 221 3.86 -9.90 15.65
C VAL A 221 3.49 -11.01 14.68
N ALA A 222 3.52 -12.27 15.10
CA ALA A 222 3.19 -13.39 14.23
C ALA A 222 1.74 -13.33 13.70
N LEU A 223 0.79 -12.93 14.57
CA LEU A 223 -0.60 -12.70 14.16
C LEU A 223 -0.74 -11.54 13.16
N CYS A 224 -0.07 -10.42 13.42
CA CYS A 224 -0.09 -9.26 12.54
C CYS A 224 0.60 -9.56 11.21
N GLU A 225 1.68 -10.34 11.21
CA GLU A 225 2.40 -10.74 10.00
C GLU A 225 1.51 -11.57 9.08
N ALA A 226 0.73 -12.50 9.61
CA ALA A 226 -0.23 -13.26 8.80
C ALA A 226 -1.22 -12.32 8.09
N GLN A 227 -1.78 -11.33 8.80
CA GLN A 227 -2.70 -10.37 8.22
C GLN A 227 -2.03 -9.42 7.21
N CYS A 228 -0.80 -8.96 7.48
CA CYS A 228 -0.02 -8.14 6.55
C CYS A 228 0.28 -8.91 5.25
N ARG A 229 0.64 -10.18 5.36
CA ARG A 229 0.88 -11.08 4.21
C ARG A 229 -0.37 -11.21 3.34
N ASP A 230 -1.53 -11.43 3.96
CA ASP A 230 -2.80 -11.52 3.25
C ASP A 230 -3.19 -10.19 2.58
N LEU A 231 -2.94 -9.05 3.22
CA LEU A 231 -3.17 -7.73 2.64
C LEU A 231 -2.28 -7.50 1.41
N VAL A 232 -0.98 -7.77 1.53
CA VAL A 232 -0.03 -7.64 0.41
C VAL A 232 -0.43 -8.56 -0.74
N ALA A 233 -0.78 -9.81 -0.45
CA ALA A 233 -1.24 -10.76 -1.48
C ALA A 233 -2.49 -10.23 -2.21
N ARG A 234 -3.49 -9.72 -1.47
CA ARG A 234 -4.70 -9.11 -2.06
C ARG A 234 -4.37 -7.85 -2.87
N ASN A 235 -3.48 -6.99 -2.38
CA ASN A 235 -3.09 -5.77 -3.09
C ASN A 235 -2.35 -6.11 -4.39
N ARG A 236 -1.40 -7.02 -4.35
CA ARG A 236 -0.67 -7.49 -5.56
C ARG A 236 -1.60 -8.15 -6.57
N ALA A 237 -2.56 -8.94 -6.09
CA ALA A 237 -3.57 -9.53 -6.96
C ALA A 237 -4.48 -8.50 -7.64
N ARG A 238 -4.59 -7.28 -7.11
CA ARG A 238 -5.41 -6.19 -7.66
C ARG A 238 -4.64 -5.22 -8.56
N THR A 239 -3.34 -5.38 -8.74
CA THR A 239 -2.48 -4.48 -9.53
C THR A 239 -1.80 -5.18 -10.68
N GLY A 240 -1.25 -4.42 -11.61
CA GLY A 240 -0.42 -4.92 -12.70
C GLY A 240 -1.14 -5.97 -13.54
N ILE A 241 -0.39 -6.97 -13.95
CA ILE A 241 -0.88 -8.05 -14.83
C ILE A 241 -2.07 -8.82 -14.27
N ALA A 242 -2.14 -8.99 -12.94
CA ALA A 242 -3.25 -9.69 -12.29
C ALA A 242 -4.57 -8.92 -12.43
N ARG A 243 -4.51 -7.57 -12.33
CA ARG A 243 -5.67 -6.70 -12.61
C ARG A 243 -6.08 -6.77 -14.07
N GLU A 244 -5.14 -6.65 -15.00
CA GLU A 244 -5.45 -6.72 -16.44
C GLU A 244 -6.13 -8.05 -16.82
N VAL A 245 -5.64 -9.16 -16.25
CA VAL A 245 -6.25 -10.49 -16.44
C VAL A 245 -7.65 -10.53 -15.83
N ARG A 246 -7.85 -10.03 -14.64
CA ARG A 246 -9.16 -10.00 -13.96
C ARG A 246 -10.16 -9.16 -14.73
N ASP A 247 -9.79 -7.94 -15.15
CA ASP A 247 -10.64 -7.04 -15.92
C ASP A 247 -11.06 -7.71 -17.25
N ARG A 248 -10.15 -8.47 -17.87
CA ARG A 248 -10.46 -9.21 -19.08
C ARG A 248 -11.43 -10.36 -18.82
N LEU A 249 -11.20 -11.11 -17.74
CA LEU A 249 -12.08 -12.21 -17.33
C LEU A 249 -13.51 -11.72 -17.02
N ILE A 250 -13.64 -10.58 -16.31
CA ILE A 250 -14.95 -9.97 -16.03
C ILE A 250 -15.67 -9.60 -17.32
N LYS A 251 -14.97 -8.96 -18.28
CA LYS A 251 -15.56 -8.57 -19.57
C LYS A 251 -16.11 -9.73 -20.38
N VAL A 252 -15.54 -10.92 -20.22
CA VAL A 252 -15.97 -12.14 -20.96
C VAL A 252 -16.76 -13.11 -20.10
N GLY A 253 -17.22 -12.68 -18.92
CA GLY A 253 -18.06 -13.48 -18.02
C GLY A 253 -17.37 -14.68 -17.38
N GLY A 254 -16.05 -14.67 -17.23
CA GLY A 254 -15.29 -15.78 -16.66
C GLY A 254 -15.11 -17.00 -17.57
N ALA A 255 -15.40 -16.89 -18.87
CA ALA A 255 -15.35 -18.02 -19.80
C ALA A 255 -14.06 -18.12 -20.63
N ALA A 256 -13.16 -17.12 -20.56
CA ALA A 256 -11.93 -17.13 -21.38
C ALA A 256 -10.91 -18.17 -20.92
N THR A 257 -10.09 -18.61 -21.85
CA THR A 257 -8.90 -19.42 -21.61
C THR A 257 -7.69 -18.54 -21.34
N MET A 258 -6.63 -19.14 -20.77
CA MET A 258 -5.36 -18.43 -20.54
C MET A 258 -4.74 -17.91 -21.84
N ASP A 259 -4.88 -18.68 -22.94
CA ASP A 259 -4.32 -18.33 -24.24
C ASP A 259 -5.05 -17.12 -24.87
N GLU A 260 -6.37 -17.08 -24.75
CA GLU A 260 -7.19 -15.94 -25.20
C GLU A 260 -6.88 -14.67 -24.42
N VAL A 261 -6.72 -14.78 -23.11
CA VAL A 261 -6.35 -13.63 -22.27
C VAL A 261 -4.93 -13.16 -22.57
N ALA A 262 -3.97 -14.08 -22.70
CA ALA A 262 -2.60 -13.74 -23.07
C ALA A 262 -2.55 -13.01 -24.43
N HIS A 263 -3.27 -13.53 -25.44
CA HIS A 263 -3.36 -12.89 -26.75
C HIS A 263 -3.95 -11.47 -26.66
N ALA A 264 -5.03 -11.31 -25.90
CA ALA A 264 -5.69 -10.01 -25.70
C ALA A 264 -4.79 -8.98 -24.98
N LEU A 265 -3.79 -9.43 -24.21
CA LEU A 265 -2.79 -8.61 -23.53
C LEU A 265 -1.49 -8.47 -24.34
N ALA A 266 -1.46 -8.93 -25.59
CA ALA A 266 -0.27 -8.97 -26.45
C ALA A 266 0.93 -9.71 -25.82
N LEU A 267 0.64 -10.77 -25.05
CA LEU A 267 1.63 -11.61 -24.38
C LEU A 267 1.57 -13.05 -24.89
N SER A 268 2.69 -13.79 -24.78
CA SER A 268 2.63 -15.25 -24.89
C SER A 268 2.08 -15.86 -23.58
N PRO A 269 1.42 -17.04 -23.63
CA PRO A 269 0.94 -17.75 -22.44
C PRO A 269 2.05 -18.01 -21.41
N ARG A 270 3.27 -18.32 -21.87
CA ARG A 270 4.45 -18.48 -21.02
C ARG A 270 4.83 -17.19 -20.30
N THR A 271 4.79 -16.06 -21.02
CA THR A 271 5.10 -14.75 -20.44
C THR A 271 4.04 -14.34 -19.44
N LEU A 272 2.76 -14.55 -19.77
CA LEU A 272 1.66 -14.29 -18.85
C LEU A 272 1.79 -15.11 -17.55
N ARG A 273 2.04 -16.43 -17.69
CA ARG A 273 2.23 -17.30 -16.51
C ARG A 273 3.35 -16.79 -15.62
N ARG A 274 4.55 -16.52 -16.18
CA ARG A 274 5.67 -16.01 -15.41
C ARG A 274 5.33 -14.70 -14.70
N LYS A 275 4.70 -13.74 -15.38
CA LYS A 275 4.30 -12.46 -14.79
C LYS A 275 3.27 -12.62 -13.66
N LEU A 276 2.35 -13.60 -13.77
CA LEU A 276 1.41 -13.92 -12.70
C LEU A 276 2.09 -14.59 -11.52
N ASP A 277 3.02 -15.51 -11.77
CA ASP A 277 3.84 -16.16 -10.74
C ASP A 277 4.69 -15.11 -10.00
N ASP A 278 5.33 -14.17 -10.71
CA ASP A 278 6.07 -13.04 -10.14
C ASP A 278 5.17 -12.10 -9.31
N ALA A 279 3.88 -12.00 -9.68
CA ALA A 279 2.86 -11.26 -8.93
C ALA A 279 2.25 -12.08 -7.76
N GLY A 280 2.75 -13.29 -7.49
CA GLY A 280 2.27 -14.14 -6.40
C GLY A 280 0.89 -14.75 -6.61
N THR A 281 0.44 -14.89 -7.86
CA THR A 281 -0.88 -15.44 -8.21
C THR A 281 -0.79 -16.38 -9.42
N SER A 282 -1.91 -16.97 -9.81
CA SER A 282 -2.00 -17.80 -11.01
C SER A 282 -3.27 -17.45 -11.80
N TYR A 283 -3.26 -17.76 -13.10
CA TYR A 283 -4.45 -17.60 -13.94
C TYR A 283 -5.67 -18.33 -13.36
N ARG A 284 -5.47 -19.52 -12.82
CA ARG A 284 -6.53 -20.34 -12.24
C ARG A 284 -7.11 -19.67 -10.97
N ALA A 285 -6.27 -19.11 -10.13
CA ALA A 285 -6.71 -18.39 -8.92
C ALA A 285 -7.57 -17.17 -9.28
N LEU A 286 -7.13 -16.38 -10.28
CA LEU A 286 -7.89 -15.21 -10.75
C LEU A 286 -9.21 -15.61 -11.43
N LEU A 287 -9.21 -16.70 -12.20
CA LEU A 287 -10.41 -17.24 -12.85
C LEU A 287 -11.42 -17.74 -11.81
N ASP A 288 -10.96 -18.45 -10.78
CA ASP A 288 -11.81 -18.92 -9.68
C ASP A 288 -12.40 -17.72 -8.91
N GLU A 289 -11.62 -16.69 -8.60
CA GLU A 289 -12.07 -15.45 -7.93
C GLU A 289 -13.15 -14.72 -8.74
N VAL A 290 -12.93 -14.50 -10.03
CA VAL A 290 -13.89 -13.83 -10.90
C VAL A 290 -15.18 -14.65 -11.04
N ARG A 291 -15.06 -15.95 -11.23
CA ARG A 291 -16.22 -16.85 -11.34
C ARG A 291 -17.03 -16.90 -10.05
N GLU A 292 -16.38 -16.88 -8.91
CA GLU A 292 -17.04 -16.82 -7.60
C GLU A 292 -17.88 -15.55 -7.46
N THR A 293 -17.29 -14.38 -7.72
CA THR A 293 -17.98 -13.08 -7.65
C THR A 293 -19.17 -13.00 -8.61
N LEU A 294 -18.96 -13.37 -9.87
CA LEU A 294 -20.03 -13.36 -10.88
C LEU A 294 -21.14 -14.38 -10.56
N ALA A 295 -20.79 -15.54 -9.99
CA ALA A 295 -21.77 -16.52 -9.54
C ALA A 295 -22.67 -15.96 -8.45
N GLU A 296 -22.11 -15.28 -7.46
CA GLU A 296 -22.88 -14.63 -6.38
C GLU A 296 -23.83 -13.57 -6.93
N GLU A 297 -23.33 -12.70 -7.78
CA GLU A 297 -24.16 -11.67 -8.41
C GLU A 297 -25.31 -12.26 -9.22
N MET A 298 -25.03 -13.25 -10.08
CA MET A 298 -26.04 -13.92 -10.90
C MET A 298 -27.07 -14.67 -10.06
N LEU A 299 -26.64 -15.37 -9.01
CA LEU A 299 -27.52 -16.08 -8.09
C LEU A 299 -28.37 -15.11 -7.27
N ALA A 300 -27.82 -14.00 -6.79
CA ALA A 300 -28.54 -12.99 -5.99
C ALA A 300 -29.72 -12.37 -6.73
N THR A 301 -29.65 -12.24 -8.07
CA THR A 301 -30.78 -11.74 -8.88
C THR A 301 -31.99 -12.67 -8.85
N GLY A 302 -31.79 -13.98 -8.57
CA GLY A 302 -32.81 -15.00 -8.60
C GLY A 302 -33.47 -15.28 -9.97
N ALA A 303 -32.97 -14.62 -11.02
CA ALA A 303 -33.53 -14.70 -12.38
C ALA A 303 -32.97 -15.89 -13.19
N LEU A 304 -31.82 -16.45 -12.76
CA LEU A 304 -31.14 -17.52 -13.48
C LEU A 304 -31.18 -18.82 -12.71
N SER A 305 -31.34 -19.94 -13.43
CA SER A 305 -31.18 -21.27 -12.85
C SER A 305 -29.67 -21.55 -12.58
N VAL A 306 -29.40 -22.48 -11.68
CA VAL A 306 -28.00 -22.94 -11.38
C VAL A 306 -27.32 -23.44 -12.66
N HIS A 307 -28.09 -24.05 -13.57
CA HIS A 307 -27.57 -24.51 -14.87
C HIS A 307 -27.18 -23.34 -15.78
N ASP A 308 -28.03 -22.30 -15.86
CA ASP A 308 -27.74 -21.10 -16.68
C ASP A 308 -26.52 -20.33 -16.17
N VAL A 309 -26.38 -20.22 -14.84
CA VAL A 309 -25.19 -19.62 -14.21
C VAL A 309 -23.94 -20.41 -14.58
N ALA A 310 -23.97 -21.74 -14.49
CA ALA A 310 -22.85 -22.59 -14.88
C ALA A 310 -22.40 -22.35 -16.31
N LEU A 311 -23.33 -22.34 -17.26
CA LEU A 311 -23.06 -22.11 -18.68
C LEU A 311 -22.43 -20.72 -18.93
N ARG A 312 -22.98 -19.67 -18.30
CA ARG A 312 -22.48 -18.28 -18.42
C ARG A 312 -21.08 -18.12 -17.87
N LEU A 313 -20.72 -18.88 -16.85
CA LEU A 313 -19.37 -18.91 -16.28
C LEU A 313 -18.38 -19.81 -17.03
N GLY A 314 -18.82 -20.41 -18.17
CA GLY A 314 -17.97 -21.25 -19.00
C GLY A 314 -17.75 -22.66 -18.47
N TYR A 315 -18.65 -23.20 -17.66
CA TYR A 315 -18.66 -24.61 -17.30
C TYR A 315 -19.43 -25.43 -18.34
N ALA A 316 -18.86 -26.54 -18.78
CA ALA A 316 -19.54 -27.46 -19.70
C ALA A 316 -20.75 -28.14 -19.04
N GLU A 317 -20.69 -28.38 -17.71
CA GLU A 317 -21.73 -29.07 -16.94
C GLU A 317 -21.99 -28.35 -15.61
N ALA A 318 -23.24 -28.31 -15.20
CA ALA A 318 -23.66 -27.74 -13.92
C ALA A 318 -23.03 -28.45 -12.69
N SER A 319 -22.74 -29.73 -12.79
CA SER A 319 -22.06 -30.53 -11.76
C SER A 319 -20.68 -29.97 -11.42
N SER A 320 -19.91 -29.60 -12.42
CA SER A 320 -18.58 -28.98 -12.25
C SER A 320 -18.65 -27.63 -11.56
N PHE A 321 -19.63 -26.82 -11.90
CA PHE A 321 -19.91 -25.55 -11.24
C PHE A 321 -20.34 -25.75 -9.78
N ILE A 322 -21.26 -26.66 -9.50
CA ILE A 322 -21.73 -26.95 -8.13
C ILE A 322 -20.55 -27.38 -7.25
N TYR A 323 -19.64 -28.22 -7.78
CA TYR A 323 -18.45 -28.62 -7.05
C TYR A 323 -17.52 -27.44 -6.77
N ALA A 324 -17.25 -26.59 -7.79
CA ALA A 324 -16.42 -25.38 -7.63
C ALA A 324 -17.04 -24.42 -6.61
N PHE A 325 -18.33 -24.13 -6.73
CA PHE A 325 -19.04 -23.22 -5.81
C PHE A 325 -19.03 -23.73 -4.36
N LYS A 326 -19.20 -25.05 -4.16
CA LYS A 326 -19.09 -25.66 -2.84
C LYS A 326 -17.68 -25.53 -2.25
N ARG A 327 -16.64 -25.62 -3.10
CA ARG A 327 -15.25 -25.38 -2.68
C ARG A 327 -15.04 -23.91 -2.26
N TRP A 328 -15.62 -22.95 -2.95
CA TRP A 328 -15.48 -21.52 -2.65
C TRP A 328 -16.27 -21.10 -1.41
N LYS A 329 -17.55 -21.50 -1.32
CA LYS A 329 -18.50 -21.03 -0.30
C LYS A 329 -18.81 -22.02 0.81
N GLY A 330 -18.28 -23.23 0.78
CA GLY A 330 -18.62 -24.27 1.74
C GLY A 330 -20.04 -24.85 1.61
N THR A 331 -20.88 -24.29 0.72
CA THR A 331 -22.28 -24.68 0.52
C THR A 331 -22.64 -24.80 -0.96
N THR A 332 -23.75 -25.46 -1.28
CA THR A 332 -24.19 -25.58 -2.69
C THR A 332 -24.88 -24.29 -3.16
N PRO A 333 -24.89 -23.98 -4.49
CA PRO A 333 -25.58 -22.81 -5.03
C PRO A 333 -27.06 -22.76 -4.62
N ALA A 334 -27.74 -23.89 -4.61
CA ALA A 334 -29.14 -23.97 -4.22
C ALA A 334 -29.38 -23.71 -2.71
N ALA A 335 -28.46 -24.13 -1.85
CA ALA A 335 -28.51 -23.82 -0.41
C ALA A 335 -28.16 -22.35 -0.15
N TYR A 336 -27.19 -21.81 -0.86
CA TYR A 336 -26.82 -20.39 -0.81
C TYR A 336 -27.99 -19.48 -1.18
N LEU A 337 -28.68 -19.78 -2.29
CA LEU A 337 -29.90 -19.05 -2.71
C LEU A 337 -31.01 -19.05 -1.66
N ARG A 338 -31.22 -20.15 -0.97
CA ARG A 338 -32.21 -20.22 0.10
C ARG A 338 -31.86 -19.35 1.30
N ALA A 339 -30.57 -19.30 1.63
CA ALA A 339 -30.06 -18.48 2.75
C ALA A 339 -30.09 -16.96 2.45
N VAL A 340 -29.95 -16.55 1.20
CA VAL A 340 -30.02 -15.14 0.78
C VAL A 340 -31.48 -14.63 0.66
N LYS A 341 -32.44 -15.52 0.44
CA LYS A 341 -33.88 -15.17 0.31
C LYS A 341 -34.65 -15.13 1.64
N ASN A 342 -34.07 -15.62 2.72
CA ASN A 342 -34.58 -15.54 4.08
C ASN A 342 -33.86 -14.42 4.87
#